data_682834e545cd5499faf9eed3a56b0b00
#
_entry.id   682834e545cd5499faf9eed3a56b0b00
#
_cell.length_a   1.000
_cell.length_b   1.000
_cell.length_c   1.000
_cell.angle_alpha   90.00
_cell.angle_beta   90.00
_cell.angle_gamma   90.00
#
_symmetry.space_group_name_H-M   'P 1'
#
loop_
_entity.id
_entity.type
_entity.pdbx_description
1 polymer ?
#
loop_
_entity_poly.entity_id
_entity_poly.type
_entity_poly.pdbx_seq_one_letter_code
_entity_poly.pdbx_strand_id
1 'polypeptide(L)'
;GAGIPAFFTATGVGTLIAEGKELREFNGKEYILEHALTADVGLVKAYKADKAGNLIFRKTAQNFNPVCATAAKICIAEVEEIVEIGELDPDDIHLPGIYVQRIILNATPEKRIEQLTLKVEA
;
A
#
# COMPACT_ATOMS: atom_id res chain seq x y z
N GLY A 1 6.48 -7.44 1.77
CA GLY A 1 6.47 -7.26 0.39
C GLY A 1 7.70 -7.65 -0.40
N ALA A 2 8.72 -6.82 -0.41
CA ALA A 2 9.92 -7.07 -1.23
C ALA A 2 10.86 -8.17 -0.66
N GLY A 3 10.44 -8.88 0.37
CA GLY A 3 11.26 -9.92 1.02
C GLY A 3 12.37 -9.39 1.94
N ILE A 4 12.36 -8.09 2.25
CA ILE A 4 13.30 -7.49 3.19
C ILE A 4 12.73 -7.63 4.60
N PRO A 5 13.36 -8.41 5.52
CA PRO A 5 12.81 -8.68 6.84
C PRO A 5 12.97 -7.49 7.80
N ALA A 6 14.00 -6.67 7.61
CA ALA A 6 14.32 -5.52 8.44
C ALA A 6 15.30 -4.59 7.72
N PHE A 7 15.37 -3.33 8.13
CA PHE A 7 16.34 -2.37 7.62
C PHE A 7 16.67 -1.31 8.67
N PHE A 8 17.83 -0.70 8.54
CA PHE A 8 18.23 0.42 9.38
C PHE A 8 17.74 1.75 8.81
N THR A 9 17.14 2.58 9.66
CA THR A 9 16.67 3.92 9.29
C THR A 9 17.04 4.94 10.35
N ALA A 10 17.32 6.17 9.93
CA ALA A 10 17.53 7.29 10.85
C ALA A 10 16.20 7.87 11.38
N THR A 11 15.08 7.53 10.74
CA THR A 11 13.76 8.01 11.16
C THR A 11 13.42 7.42 12.53
N GLY A 12 13.06 8.29 13.47
CA GLY A 12 12.70 7.88 14.82
C GLY A 12 13.86 7.82 15.82
N VAL A 13 15.12 7.96 15.40
CA VAL A 13 16.27 8.04 16.34
C VAL A 13 16.06 9.21 17.30
N GLY A 14 16.28 8.98 18.61
CA GLY A 14 16.09 9.99 19.66
C GLY A 14 14.63 10.25 20.05
N THR A 15 13.69 9.44 19.59
CA THR A 15 12.27 9.52 19.95
C THR A 15 11.81 8.25 20.69
N LEU A 16 10.59 8.27 21.24
CA LEU A 16 9.96 7.10 21.88
C LEU A 16 9.90 5.87 20.95
N ILE A 17 9.87 6.08 19.64
CA ILE A 17 9.84 4.99 18.64
C ILE A 17 11.13 4.16 18.67
N ALA A 18 12.25 4.74 19.09
CA ALA A 18 13.52 4.05 19.17
C ALA A 18 13.66 3.13 20.41
N GLU A 19 12.77 3.28 21.41
CA GLU A 19 12.87 2.51 22.64
C GLU A 19 12.77 1.00 22.38
N GLY A 20 13.73 0.24 22.91
CA GLY A 20 13.80 -1.21 22.74
C GLY A 20 14.26 -1.70 21.38
N LYS A 21 14.58 -0.82 20.43
CA LYS A 21 15.11 -1.19 19.12
C LYS A 21 16.63 -1.20 19.10
N GLU A 22 17.21 -2.04 18.24
CA GLU A 22 18.65 -2.05 18.01
C GLU A 22 19.09 -0.72 17.40
N LEU A 23 20.10 -0.10 18.01
CA LEU A 23 20.79 1.08 17.49
C LEU A 23 22.10 0.66 16.83
N ARG A 24 22.43 1.24 15.69
CA ARG A 24 23.69 1.04 15.02
C ARG A 24 24.16 2.33 14.36
N GLU A 25 25.45 2.59 14.49
CA GLU A 25 26.09 3.73 13.83
C GLU A 25 26.65 3.34 12.47
N PHE A 26 26.41 4.18 11.46
CA PHE A 26 27.02 4.12 10.14
C PHE A 26 27.54 5.51 9.78
N ASN A 27 28.85 5.61 9.52
CA ASN A 27 29.50 6.87 9.13
C ASN A 27 29.22 8.04 10.09
N GLY A 28 29.27 7.80 11.39
CA GLY A 28 29.03 8.82 12.42
C GLY A 28 27.56 9.23 12.62
N LYS A 29 26.61 8.49 12.06
CA LYS A 29 25.17 8.73 12.22
C LYS A 29 24.47 7.49 12.76
N GLU A 30 23.61 7.69 13.77
CA GLU A 30 22.83 6.61 14.38
C GLU A 30 21.60 6.25 13.55
N TYR A 31 21.29 4.95 13.59
CA TYR A 31 20.13 4.33 12.95
C TYR A 31 19.49 3.33 13.89
N ILE A 32 18.18 3.15 13.77
CA ILE A 32 17.42 2.08 14.43
C ILE A 32 17.06 0.98 13.44
N LEU A 33 17.01 -0.26 13.92
CA LEU A 33 16.53 -1.39 13.15
C LEU A 33 15.00 -1.42 13.17
N GLU A 34 14.40 -1.31 11.99
CA GLU A 34 12.96 -1.48 11.80
C GLU A 34 12.67 -2.83 11.13
N HIS A 35 11.78 -3.60 11.74
CA HIS A 35 11.31 -4.86 11.16
C HIS A 35 10.17 -4.62 10.18
N ALA A 36 10.09 -5.48 9.15
CA ALA A 36 8.99 -5.44 8.20
C ALA A 36 7.65 -5.70 8.91
N LEU A 37 6.64 -4.94 8.54
CA LEU A 37 5.26 -5.20 8.92
C LEU A 37 4.67 -6.22 7.93
N THR A 38 4.19 -7.34 8.46
CA THR A 38 3.50 -8.37 7.69
C THR A 38 2.09 -8.58 8.23
N ALA A 39 1.19 -9.02 7.37
CA ALA A 39 -0.20 -9.29 7.72
C ALA A 39 -0.70 -10.60 7.08
N ASP A 40 -1.69 -11.23 7.68
CA ASP A 40 -2.35 -12.37 7.06
C ASP A 40 -3.25 -11.93 5.91
N VAL A 41 -3.92 -10.79 6.04
CA VAL A 41 -4.79 -10.20 5.02
C VAL A 41 -4.46 -8.73 4.82
N GLY A 42 -4.30 -8.33 3.56
CA GLY A 42 -4.17 -6.93 3.13
C GLY A 42 -5.39 -6.51 2.33
N LEU A 43 -5.97 -5.38 2.70
CA LEU A 43 -7.08 -4.76 1.96
C LEU A 43 -6.56 -3.55 1.23
N VAL A 44 -6.75 -3.51 -0.09
CA VAL A 44 -6.29 -2.39 -0.92
C VAL A 44 -7.42 -1.92 -1.83
N LYS A 45 -7.37 -0.64 -2.19
CA LYS A 45 -8.29 -0.06 -3.16
C LYS A 45 -7.53 0.40 -4.39
N ALA A 46 -7.89 -0.16 -5.55
CA ALA A 46 -7.35 0.24 -6.84
C ALA A 46 -8.44 0.87 -7.73
N TYR A 47 -8.01 1.46 -8.83
CA TYR A 47 -8.93 2.00 -9.83
C TYR A 47 -9.42 0.89 -10.75
N LYS A 48 -8.50 0.19 -11.40
CA LYS A 48 -8.80 -0.91 -12.33
C LYS A 48 -8.00 -2.16 -11.97
N ALA A 49 -8.57 -3.31 -12.30
CA ALA A 49 -7.86 -4.58 -12.35
C ALA A 49 -8.15 -5.31 -13.66
N ASP A 50 -7.20 -6.08 -14.14
CA ASP A 50 -7.52 -7.14 -15.08
C ASP A 50 -7.87 -8.44 -14.34
N LYS A 51 -8.37 -9.44 -15.07
CA LYS A 51 -8.73 -10.75 -14.49
C LYS A 51 -7.54 -11.57 -14.01
N ALA A 52 -6.30 -11.19 -14.35
CA ALA A 52 -5.08 -11.78 -13.79
C ALA A 52 -4.64 -11.13 -12.47
N GLY A 53 -5.30 -10.05 -12.04
CA GLY A 53 -5.01 -9.36 -10.79
C GLY A 53 -4.03 -8.21 -10.91
N ASN A 54 -3.61 -7.84 -12.11
CA ASN A 54 -2.80 -6.65 -12.31
C ASN A 54 -3.61 -5.39 -11.97
N LEU A 55 -3.02 -4.48 -11.19
CA LEU A 55 -3.73 -3.30 -10.67
C LEU A 55 -3.17 -1.99 -11.18
N ILE A 56 -4.09 -1.08 -11.50
CA ILE A 56 -3.82 0.33 -11.75
C ILE A 56 -4.43 1.15 -10.60
N PHE A 57 -3.61 1.97 -9.95
CA PHE A 57 -4.05 2.92 -8.92
C PHE A 57 -4.15 4.32 -9.50
N ARG A 58 -4.98 5.17 -8.90
CA ARG A 58 -5.13 6.59 -9.26
C ARG A 58 -4.72 7.51 -8.10
N LYS A 59 -4.09 8.66 -8.43
CA LYS A 59 -3.83 9.74 -7.48
C LYS A 59 -3.09 9.22 -6.24
N THR A 60 -3.53 9.62 -5.07
CA THR A 60 -2.92 9.25 -3.78
C THR A 60 -3.04 7.77 -3.42
N ALA A 61 -3.92 7.01 -4.07
CA ALA A 61 -4.01 5.56 -3.89
C ALA A 61 -2.73 4.82 -4.30
N GLN A 62 -1.88 5.43 -5.12
CA GLN A 62 -0.56 4.88 -5.48
C GLN A 62 0.44 4.85 -4.31
N ASN A 63 0.17 5.57 -3.22
CA ASN A 63 1.13 5.73 -2.13
C ASN A 63 1.30 4.44 -1.31
N PHE A 64 0.31 4.09 -0.48
CA PHE A 64 0.43 2.96 0.45
C PHE A 64 -0.18 1.65 -0.06
N ASN A 65 -1.16 1.69 -0.98
CA ASN A 65 -1.82 0.48 -1.44
C ASN A 65 -0.87 -0.58 -2.01
N PRO A 66 0.12 -0.24 -2.87
CA PRO A 66 1.06 -1.24 -3.39
C PRO A 66 1.89 -1.92 -2.29
N VAL A 67 2.37 -1.14 -1.31
CA VAL A 67 3.17 -1.71 -0.21
C VAL A 67 2.32 -2.54 0.74
N CYS A 68 1.07 -2.15 1.00
CA CYS A 68 0.13 -2.95 1.78
C CYS A 68 -0.21 -4.27 1.10
N ALA A 69 -0.43 -4.25 -0.22
CA ALA A 69 -0.67 -5.46 -0.99
C ALA A 69 0.49 -6.46 -0.89
N THR A 70 1.73 -5.96 -0.98
CA THR A 70 2.93 -6.81 -0.91
C THR A 70 3.30 -7.25 0.50
N ALA A 71 2.74 -6.63 1.55
CA ALA A 71 2.99 -6.98 2.94
C ALA A 71 2.12 -8.14 3.45
N ALA A 72 1.05 -8.49 2.74
CA ALA A 72 0.09 -9.49 3.16
C ALA A 72 0.32 -10.86 2.52
N LYS A 73 -0.09 -11.92 3.21
CA LYS A 73 -0.15 -13.27 2.64
C LYS A 73 -1.30 -13.41 1.64
N ILE A 74 -2.44 -12.77 1.94
CA ILE A 74 -3.62 -12.72 1.08
C ILE A 74 -3.97 -11.25 0.86
N CYS A 75 -3.86 -10.78 -0.37
CA CYS A 75 -4.30 -9.45 -0.77
C CYS A 75 -5.69 -9.52 -1.40
N ILE A 76 -6.60 -8.71 -0.89
CA ILE A 76 -7.94 -8.48 -1.45
C ILE A 76 -7.99 -7.05 -1.99
N ALA A 77 -8.20 -6.91 -3.28
CA ALA A 77 -8.27 -5.62 -3.96
C ALA A 77 -9.73 -5.25 -4.28
N GLU A 78 -10.20 -4.15 -3.72
CA GLU A 78 -11.43 -3.51 -4.17
C GLU A 78 -11.11 -2.63 -5.38
N VAL A 79 -11.86 -2.78 -6.48
CA VAL A 79 -11.63 -2.04 -7.73
C VAL A 79 -12.93 -1.45 -8.27
N GLU A 80 -12.81 -0.34 -8.99
CA GLU A 80 -13.96 0.33 -9.61
C GLU A 80 -14.32 -0.30 -10.97
N GLU A 81 -13.37 -0.97 -11.61
CA GLU A 81 -13.53 -1.60 -12.93
C GLU A 81 -12.66 -2.86 -13.04
N ILE A 82 -13.22 -3.92 -13.64
CA ILE A 82 -12.49 -5.14 -14.00
C ILE A 82 -12.51 -5.27 -15.52
N VAL A 83 -11.34 -5.42 -16.12
CA VAL A 83 -11.17 -5.58 -17.57
C VAL A 83 -10.61 -6.95 -17.93
N GLU A 84 -10.60 -7.28 -19.22
CA GLU A 84 -10.00 -8.54 -19.71
C GLU A 84 -8.47 -8.50 -19.63
N ILE A 85 -7.87 -9.68 -19.62
CA ILE A 85 -6.41 -9.82 -19.65
C ILE A 85 -5.89 -9.27 -20.98
N GLY A 86 -4.91 -8.36 -20.90
CA GLY A 86 -4.32 -7.70 -22.06
C GLY A 86 -4.96 -6.37 -22.43
N GLU A 87 -6.02 -5.94 -21.76
CA GLU A 87 -6.62 -4.61 -21.98
C GLU A 87 -5.91 -3.49 -21.20
N LEU A 88 -5.17 -3.83 -20.12
CA LEU A 88 -4.33 -2.85 -19.43
C LEU A 88 -3.01 -2.70 -20.18
N ASP A 89 -2.57 -1.44 -20.37
CA ASP A 89 -1.23 -1.18 -20.87
C ASP A 89 -0.20 -1.70 -19.84
N PRO A 90 0.75 -2.56 -20.22
CA PRO A 90 1.78 -3.07 -19.32
C PRO A 90 2.58 -1.97 -18.60
N ASP A 91 2.79 -0.83 -19.26
CA ASP A 91 3.54 0.30 -18.70
C ASP A 91 2.75 1.06 -17.63
N ASP A 92 1.42 0.91 -17.60
CA ASP A 92 0.54 1.53 -16.61
C ASP A 92 0.28 0.64 -15.38
N ILE A 93 0.73 -0.62 -15.39
CA ILE A 93 0.51 -1.53 -14.26
C ILE A 93 1.39 -1.13 -13.09
N HIS A 94 0.74 -0.68 -12.00
CA HIS A 94 1.42 -0.28 -10.77
C HIS A 94 1.72 -1.45 -9.82
N LEU A 95 0.93 -2.51 -9.86
CA LEU A 95 1.10 -3.71 -9.05
C LEU A 95 0.79 -4.97 -9.87
N PRO A 96 1.76 -5.89 -10.02
CA PRO A 96 1.55 -7.16 -10.71
C PRO A 96 0.55 -8.07 -9.97
N GLY A 97 -0.23 -8.81 -10.72
CA GLY A 97 -1.26 -9.72 -10.20
C GLY A 97 -0.78 -10.82 -9.27
N ILE A 98 0.52 -11.16 -9.29
CA ILE A 98 1.12 -12.15 -8.39
C ILE A 98 0.93 -11.80 -6.90
N TYR A 99 0.71 -10.53 -6.56
CA TYR A 99 0.46 -10.06 -5.20
C TYR A 99 -1.02 -10.02 -4.84
N VAL A 100 -1.94 -10.30 -5.79
CA VAL A 100 -3.38 -10.13 -5.60
C VAL A 100 -4.08 -11.48 -5.71
N GLN A 101 -4.66 -11.95 -4.61
CA GLN A 101 -5.35 -13.24 -4.56
C GLN A 101 -6.86 -13.12 -4.78
N ARG A 102 -7.44 -11.93 -4.52
CA ARG A 102 -8.88 -11.69 -4.67
C ARG A 102 -9.16 -10.29 -5.17
N ILE A 103 -10.15 -10.18 -6.07
CA ILE A 103 -10.63 -8.90 -6.60
C ILE A 103 -12.12 -8.78 -6.27
N ILE A 104 -12.53 -7.61 -5.80
CA ILE A 104 -13.93 -7.26 -5.52
C ILE A 104 -14.27 -6.04 -6.36
N LEU A 105 -15.27 -6.18 -7.23
CA LEU A 105 -15.81 -5.06 -8.00
C LEU A 105 -16.70 -4.18 -7.11
N ASN A 106 -16.40 -2.89 -7.05
CA ASN A 106 -17.23 -1.85 -6.46
C ASN A 106 -17.26 -0.65 -7.41
N ALA A 107 -18.16 -0.72 -8.40
CA ALA A 107 -18.26 0.28 -9.45
C ALA A 107 -18.74 1.65 -8.93
N THR A 108 -19.39 1.68 -7.76
CA THR A 108 -19.94 2.91 -7.16
C THR A 108 -19.47 3.07 -5.70
N PRO A 109 -18.17 3.34 -5.47
CA PRO A 109 -17.64 3.47 -4.13
C PRO A 109 -18.22 4.70 -3.42
N GLU A 110 -18.84 4.48 -2.27
CA GLU A 110 -19.34 5.54 -1.41
C GLU A 110 -18.29 5.96 -0.40
N LYS A 111 -18.00 7.25 -0.33
CA LYS A 111 -17.16 7.86 0.70
C LYS A 111 -18.02 8.37 1.85
N ARG A 112 -18.33 7.50 2.81
CA ARG A 112 -19.25 7.83 3.91
C ARG A 112 -18.64 8.70 5.00
N ILE A 113 -17.32 8.69 5.15
CA ILE A 113 -16.60 9.33 6.25
C ILE A 113 -16.02 10.67 5.82
N GLU A 114 -15.54 10.79 4.59
CA GLU A 114 -14.97 12.01 4.04
C GLU A 114 -16.09 12.95 3.56
N GLN A 115 -16.67 13.71 4.48
CA GLN A 115 -17.63 14.75 4.13
C GLN A 115 -16.92 16.10 4.06
N LEU A 116 -17.20 16.85 3.00
CA LEU A 116 -16.71 18.22 2.87
C LEU A 116 -17.51 19.12 3.83
N THR A 117 -16.94 19.42 4.99
CA THR A 117 -17.50 20.36 5.96
C THR A 117 -16.81 21.71 5.83
N LEU A 118 -17.21 22.53 4.87
CA LEU A 118 -16.79 23.92 4.78
C LEU A 118 -17.81 24.78 5.54
N LYS A 119 -17.33 25.67 6.42
CA LYS A 119 -18.16 26.78 6.88
C LYS A 119 -18.39 27.69 5.68
N VAL A 120 -19.63 27.78 5.25
CA VAL A 120 -20.06 28.84 4.34
C VAL A 120 -20.16 30.08 5.23
N GLU A 121 -19.23 31.02 5.08
CA GLU A 121 -19.37 32.36 5.69
C GLU A 121 -20.60 33.00 5.04
N ALA A 122 -21.54 33.42 5.89
CA ALA A 122 -22.78 34.10 5.50
C ALA A 122 -22.51 35.56 5.07
#